data_2f548d5fea293f6ffa3d7472ddae3c32
#
_entry.id   2f548d5fea293f6ffa3d7472ddae3c32
#
_cell.length_a   1.000
_cell.length_b   1.000
_cell.length_c   1.000
_cell.angle_alpha   90.00
_cell.angle_beta   90.00
_cell.angle_gamma   90.00
#
_symmetry.space_group_name_H-M   'P 1'
#
loop_
_entity.id
_entity.type
_entity.pdbx_description
1 polymer ?
#
loop_
_entity_poly.entity_id
_entity_poly.type
_entity_poly.pdbx_seq_one_letter_code
_entity_poly.pdbx_strand_id
1 'polypeptide(L)'
;MAQSTFPARMIGAATLDVATYEEVEHDTEATLQAGTVVVLAAVAQGLGSPYAGVISGIVSSLTGWAALAGLTYFIGTKLFNGTATWGELLRTLGFAMAPAILSLLGILPILGVLVSLAVFFWVLVTVVVGIRQALDITTGQAVVTGI
;
A
#
# COMPACT_ATOMS: atom_id res chain seq x y z
N MET A 1 -23.96 5.98 3.37
CA MET A 1 -23.41 4.74 3.91
C MET A 1 -22.51 5.09 5.10
N ALA A 2 -22.51 4.29 6.19
CA ALA A 2 -21.58 4.53 7.28
C ALA A 2 -20.15 4.26 6.79
N GLN A 3 -19.22 5.17 7.06
CA GLN A 3 -17.80 4.97 6.71
C GLN A 3 -17.24 3.78 7.50
N SER A 4 -16.42 2.96 6.82
CA SER A 4 -15.76 1.83 7.45
C SER A 4 -14.75 2.32 8.50
N THR A 5 -14.59 1.55 9.57
CA THR A 5 -13.58 1.86 10.60
C THR A 5 -12.17 1.67 10.03
N PHE A 6 -11.17 2.35 10.60
CA PHE A 6 -9.77 2.23 10.15
C PHE A 6 -9.28 0.76 10.08
N PRO A 7 -9.49 -0.10 11.10
CA PRO A 7 -9.11 -1.52 10.97
C PRO A 7 -9.88 -2.26 9.88
N ALA A 8 -11.16 -1.95 9.66
CA ALA A 8 -11.94 -2.58 8.60
C ALA A 8 -11.38 -2.21 7.20
N ARG A 9 -10.99 -0.94 7.00
CA ARG A 9 -10.30 -0.49 5.77
C ARG A 9 -8.97 -1.21 5.56
N MET A 10 -8.18 -1.41 6.60
CA MET A 10 -6.92 -2.16 6.52
C MET A 10 -7.16 -3.62 6.10
N ILE A 11 -8.13 -4.28 6.71
CA ILE A 11 -8.49 -5.67 6.38
C ILE A 11 -9.05 -5.76 4.96
N GLY A 12 -9.98 -4.87 4.60
CA GLY A 12 -10.56 -4.83 3.25
C GLY A 12 -9.48 -4.65 2.17
N ALA A 13 -8.57 -3.69 2.36
CA ALA A 13 -7.45 -3.50 1.41
C ALA A 13 -6.53 -4.73 1.34
N ALA A 14 -6.20 -5.34 2.48
CA ALA A 14 -5.38 -6.56 2.51
C ALA A 14 -6.08 -7.75 1.83
N THR A 15 -7.40 -7.84 1.92
CA THR A 15 -8.20 -8.90 1.27
C THR A 15 -8.64 -8.58 -0.16
N LEU A 16 -8.10 -7.49 -0.74
CA LEU A 16 -8.36 -7.06 -2.12
C LEU A 16 -9.83 -6.65 -2.38
N ASP A 17 -10.51 -6.17 -1.34
CA ASP A 17 -11.88 -5.69 -1.45
C ASP A 17 -11.94 -4.37 -2.23
N VAL A 18 -12.48 -4.43 -3.44
CA VAL A 18 -12.60 -3.29 -4.35
C VAL A 18 -13.39 -2.14 -3.72
N ALA A 19 -14.47 -2.45 -2.99
CA ALA A 19 -15.29 -1.43 -2.36
C ALA A 19 -14.51 -0.63 -1.30
N THR A 20 -13.56 -1.28 -0.61
CA THR A 20 -12.66 -0.61 0.32
C THR A 20 -11.71 0.36 -0.41
N TYR A 21 -11.15 -0.03 -1.55
CA TYR A 21 -10.28 0.86 -2.34
C TYR A 21 -11.04 2.07 -2.85
N GLU A 22 -12.24 1.88 -3.38
CA GLU A 22 -13.14 2.97 -3.81
C GLU A 22 -13.47 3.93 -2.64
N GLU A 23 -13.79 3.37 -1.47
CA GLU A 23 -14.09 4.16 -0.27
C GLU A 23 -12.90 5.05 0.13
N VAL A 24 -11.69 4.49 0.26
CA VAL A 24 -10.52 5.24 0.71
C VAL A 24 -10.02 6.22 -0.34
N GLU A 25 -10.21 5.92 -1.62
CA GLU A 25 -9.89 6.80 -2.74
C GLU A 25 -10.66 8.13 -2.64
N HIS A 26 -11.97 8.05 -2.40
CA HIS A 26 -12.84 9.21 -2.36
C HIS A 26 -12.81 9.96 -1.02
N ASP A 27 -12.35 9.32 0.05
CA ASP A 27 -12.29 9.92 1.39
C ASP A 27 -10.99 10.70 1.61
N THR A 28 -11.04 12.03 1.46
CA THR A 28 -9.87 12.89 1.65
C THR A 28 -9.26 12.81 3.06
N GLU A 29 -10.05 12.47 4.08
CA GLU A 29 -9.56 12.30 5.45
C GLU A 29 -8.78 10.99 5.62
N ALA A 30 -8.95 10.03 4.72
CA ALA A 30 -8.21 8.77 4.74
C ALA A 30 -6.71 8.92 4.42
N THR A 31 -6.24 10.10 3.97
CA THR A 31 -4.81 10.33 3.70
C THR A 31 -3.94 10.15 4.95
N LEU A 32 -4.37 10.66 6.10
CA LEU A 32 -3.65 10.47 7.36
C LEU A 32 -3.67 8.99 7.80
N GLN A 33 -4.80 8.31 7.60
CA GLN A 33 -4.92 6.88 7.88
C GLN A 33 -3.98 6.07 6.98
N ALA A 34 -3.90 6.38 5.69
CA ALA A 34 -2.99 5.75 4.73
C ALA A 34 -1.51 5.90 5.17
N GLY A 35 -1.10 7.12 5.54
CA GLY A 35 0.23 7.38 6.11
C GLY A 35 0.48 6.58 7.40
N THR A 36 -0.54 6.43 8.26
CA THR A 36 -0.45 5.61 9.47
C THR A 36 -0.22 4.13 9.13
N VAL A 37 -0.90 3.58 8.12
CA VAL A 37 -0.65 2.20 7.66
C VAL A 37 0.79 2.03 7.20
N VAL A 38 1.33 2.99 6.42
CA VAL A 38 2.73 2.95 5.95
C VAL A 38 3.71 2.97 7.12
N VAL A 39 3.47 3.80 8.14
CA VAL A 39 4.30 3.85 9.35
C VAL A 39 4.23 2.52 10.12
N LEU A 40 3.03 1.97 10.33
CA LEU A 40 2.85 0.68 11.00
C LEU A 40 3.57 -0.45 10.26
N ALA A 41 3.46 -0.48 8.94
CA ALA A 41 4.17 -1.44 8.09
C ALA A 41 5.70 -1.28 8.22
N ALA A 42 6.20 -0.04 8.21
CA ALA A 42 7.63 0.24 8.37
C ALA A 42 8.18 -0.19 9.74
N VAL A 43 7.41 0.06 10.81
CA VAL A 43 7.74 -0.39 12.16
C VAL A 43 7.76 -1.91 12.23
N ALA A 44 6.74 -2.58 11.68
CA ALA A 44 6.67 -4.04 11.65
C ALA A 44 7.86 -4.66 10.91
N GLN A 45 8.23 -4.10 9.76
CA GLN A 45 9.40 -4.53 8.98
C GLN A 45 10.71 -4.28 9.75
N GLY A 46 10.84 -3.11 10.39
CA GLY A 46 12.04 -2.77 11.17
C GLY A 46 12.24 -3.66 12.40
N LEU A 47 11.14 -4.06 13.06
CA LEU A 47 11.19 -4.99 14.19
C LEU A 47 11.35 -6.46 13.75
N GLY A 48 10.81 -6.81 12.59
CA GLY A 48 10.90 -8.15 12.00
C GLY A 48 12.25 -8.45 11.35
N SER A 49 13.14 -7.45 11.20
CA SER A 49 14.45 -7.60 10.56
C SER A 49 15.59 -7.14 11.48
N PRO A 50 16.61 -7.97 11.71
CA PRO A 50 17.75 -7.58 12.53
C PRO A 50 18.66 -6.52 11.87
N TYR A 51 18.46 -6.23 10.61
CA TYR A 51 19.32 -5.34 9.81
C TYR A 51 18.69 -3.97 9.51
N ALA A 52 17.40 -3.79 9.79
CA ALA A 52 16.69 -2.55 9.49
C ALA A 52 16.54 -1.69 10.76
N GLY A 53 17.01 -0.45 10.69
CA GLY A 53 16.71 0.53 11.74
C GLY A 53 15.27 1.02 11.60
N VAL A 54 14.50 1.02 12.68
CA VAL A 54 13.08 1.43 12.66
C VAL A 54 12.90 2.85 12.14
N ILE A 55 13.70 3.81 12.63
CA ILE A 55 13.58 5.23 12.25
C ILE A 55 13.92 5.43 10.77
N SER A 56 15.05 4.88 10.31
CA SER A 56 15.42 4.96 8.90
C SER A 56 14.41 4.25 8.00
N GLY A 57 13.84 3.14 8.47
CA GLY A 57 12.78 2.41 7.80
C GLY A 57 11.50 3.24 7.62
N ILE A 58 11.06 3.97 8.65
CA ILE A 58 9.90 4.86 8.57
C ILE A 58 10.14 5.97 7.54
N VAL A 59 11.29 6.66 7.60
CA VAL A 59 11.62 7.75 6.67
C VAL A 59 11.67 7.23 5.23
N SER A 60 12.34 6.10 5.00
CA SER A 60 12.43 5.47 3.68
C SER A 60 11.08 5.03 3.15
N SER A 61 10.24 4.44 4.00
CA SER A 61 8.89 3.97 3.60
C SER A 61 7.96 5.12 3.25
N LEU A 62 7.95 6.20 4.03
CA LEU A 62 7.15 7.39 3.73
C LEU A 62 7.62 8.07 2.45
N THR A 63 8.94 8.20 2.26
CA THR A 63 9.50 8.78 1.03
C THR A 63 9.21 7.90 -0.18
N GLY A 64 9.41 6.58 -0.06
CA GLY A 64 9.12 5.61 -1.11
C GLY A 64 7.64 5.57 -1.48
N TRP A 65 6.75 5.61 -0.51
CA TRP A 65 5.31 5.69 -0.72
C TRP A 65 4.91 6.94 -1.50
N ALA A 66 5.39 8.12 -1.10
CA ALA A 66 5.11 9.37 -1.79
C ALA A 66 5.70 9.38 -3.22
N ALA A 67 6.91 8.84 -3.39
CA ALA A 67 7.56 8.72 -4.69
C ALA A 67 6.81 7.74 -5.61
N LEU A 68 6.39 6.57 -5.09
CA LEU A 68 5.60 5.59 -5.85
C LEU A 68 4.28 6.21 -6.29
N ALA A 69 3.55 6.90 -5.40
CA ALA A 69 2.31 7.59 -5.76
C ALA A 69 2.55 8.64 -6.86
N GLY A 70 3.64 9.40 -6.78
CA GLY A 70 4.00 10.40 -7.80
C GLY A 70 4.36 9.78 -9.15
N LEU A 71 5.16 8.72 -9.17
CA LEU A 71 5.52 7.99 -10.39
C LEU A 71 4.29 7.34 -11.02
N THR A 72 3.48 6.68 -10.21
CA THR A 72 2.23 6.03 -10.64
C THR A 72 1.26 7.07 -11.22
N TYR A 73 1.13 8.23 -10.57
CA TYR A 73 0.35 9.36 -11.08
C TYR A 73 0.84 9.78 -12.46
N PHE A 74 2.14 10.03 -12.60
CA PHE A 74 2.71 10.50 -13.85
C PHE A 74 2.54 9.48 -14.97
N ILE A 75 2.93 8.23 -14.74
CA ILE A 75 2.84 7.15 -15.74
C ILE A 75 1.38 6.85 -16.08
N GLY A 76 0.55 6.65 -15.05
CA GLY A 76 -0.86 6.29 -15.22
C GLY A 76 -1.67 7.34 -15.99
N THR A 77 -1.49 8.61 -15.66
CA THR A 77 -2.24 9.69 -16.32
C THR A 77 -1.66 10.05 -17.69
N LYS A 78 -0.35 10.00 -17.90
CA LYS A 78 0.28 10.42 -19.17
C LYS A 78 0.34 9.32 -20.21
N LEU A 79 0.54 8.07 -19.83
CA LEU A 79 0.63 6.95 -20.78
C LEU A 79 -0.68 6.19 -20.96
N PHE A 80 -1.50 6.10 -19.91
CA PHE A 80 -2.70 5.28 -19.93
C PHE A 80 -4.00 6.06 -19.79
N ASN A 81 -3.95 7.41 -19.75
CA ASN A 81 -5.10 8.30 -19.59
C ASN A 81 -5.94 7.99 -18.33
N GLY A 82 -5.29 7.52 -17.27
CA GLY A 82 -5.93 7.30 -15.98
C GLY A 82 -6.42 8.61 -15.35
N THR A 83 -7.44 8.52 -14.50
CA THR A 83 -8.19 9.67 -13.98
C THR A 83 -7.81 10.09 -12.56
N ALA A 84 -6.89 9.36 -11.91
CA ALA A 84 -6.52 9.61 -10.52
C ALA A 84 -5.87 10.98 -10.28
N THR A 85 -6.07 11.49 -9.09
CA THR A 85 -5.24 12.53 -8.48
C THR A 85 -4.09 11.89 -7.68
N TRP A 86 -3.04 12.67 -7.39
CA TRP A 86 -1.96 12.19 -6.53
C TRP A 86 -2.45 11.82 -5.11
N GLY A 87 -3.43 12.56 -4.58
CA GLY A 87 -4.02 12.27 -3.27
C GLY A 87 -4.76 10.93 -3.23
N GLU A 88 -5.50 10.59 -4.27
CA GLU A 88 -6.16 9.28 -4.42
C GLU A 88 -5.14 8.14 -4.43
N LEU A 89 -4.07 8.28 -5.20
CA LEU A 89 -2.98 7.31 -5.22
C LEU A 89 -2.26 7.19 -3.88
N LEU A 90 -2.03 8.29 -3.15
CA LEU A 90 -1.49 8.21 -1.80
C LEU A 90 -2.39 7.37 -0.89
N ARG A 91 -3.69 7.56 -0.94
CA ARG A 91 -4.64 6.82 -0.10
C ARG A 91 -4.69 5.34 -0.45
N THR A 92 -4.92 5.01 -1.70
CA THR A 92 -5.03 3.61 -2.15
C THR A 92 -3.73 2.84 -1.96
N LEU A 93 -2.57 3.43 -2.32
CA LEU A 93 -1.26 2.79 -2.14
C LEU A 93 -0.85 2.68 -0.67
N GLY A 94 -1.24 3.64 0.18
CA GLY A 94 -0.98 3.55 1.61
C GLY A 94 -1.72 2.38 2.26
N PHE A 95 -3.01 2.21 1.96
CA PHE A 95 -3.78 1.06 2.44
C PHE A 95 -3.33 -0.26 1.80
N ALA A 96 -2.82 -0.26 0.56
CA ALA A 96 -2.24 -1.43 -0.08
C ALA A 96 -1.02 -1.99 0.69
N MET A 97 -0.39 -1.19 1.54
CA MET A 97 0.70 -1.64 2.43
C MET A 97 0.21 -2.40 3.68
N ALA A 98 -1.10 -2.54 3.90
CA ALA A 98 -1.63 -3.21 5.10
C ALA A 98 -1.08 -4.63 5.33
N PRO A 99 -0.90 -5.51 4.32
CA PRO A 99 -0.30 -6.83 4.53
C PRO A 99 1.14 -6.77 5.06
N ALA A 100 1.87 -5.68 4.81
CA ALA A 100 3.26 -5.55 5.25
C ALA A 100 3.41 -5.49 6.79
N ILE A 101 2.33 -5.23 7.52
CA ILE A 101 2.31 -5.31 8.99
C ILE A 101 2.61 -6.74 9.48
N LEU A 102 2.26 -7.76 8.69
CA LEU A 102 2.58 -9.15 9.00
C LEU A 102 4.07 -9.46 8.96
N SER A 103 4.90 -8.55 8.43
CA SER A 103 6.37 -8.68 8.49
C SER A 103 6.91 -8.73 9.92
N LEU A 104 6.12 -8.30 10.92
CA LEU A 104 6.46 -8.50 12.33
C LEU A 104 6.68 -9.99 12.68
N LEU A 105 6.00 -10.90 11.99
CA LEU A 105 6.20 -12.35 12.16
C LEU A 105 7.57 -12.82 11.64
N GLY A 106 8.28 -11.97 10.91
CA GLY A 106 9.67 -12.22 10.47
C GLY A 106 10.68 -12.39 11.62
N ILE A 107 10.31 -11.97 12.83
CA ILE A 107 11.10 -12.20 14.03
C ILE A 107 11.23 -13.71 14.39
N LEU A 108 10.33 -14.55 13.87
CA LEU A 108 10.34 -15.97 14.11
C LEU A 108 11.44 -16.66 13.29
N PRO A 109 12.42 -17.35 13.91
CA PRO A 109 13.43 -18.11 13.18
C PRO A 109 12.75 -19.13 12.24
N ILE A 110 13.34 -19.40 11.08
CA ILE A 110 12.86 -20.35 10.08
C ILE A 110 11.61 -19.86 9.32
N LEU A 111 10.57 -19.36 10.01
CA LEU A 111 9.36 -18.87 9.38
C LEU A 111 9.53 -17.47 8.76
N GLY A 112 10.51 -16.69 9.24
CA GLY A 112 10.71 -15.31 8.80
C GLY A 112 10.92 -15.16 7.31
N VAL A 113 11.68 -16.05 6.68
CA VAL A 113 11.91 -16.01 5.22
C VAL A 113 10.63 -16.30 4.46
N LEU A 114 9.88 -17.33 4.87
CA LEU A 114 8.61 -17.70 4.22
C LEU A 114 7.56 -16.57 4.37
N VAL A 115 7.46 -16.00 5.57
CA VAL A 115 6.58 -14.87 5.83
C VAL A 115 6.98 -13.67 4.98
N SER A 116 8.26 -13.34 4.90
CA SER A 116 8.76 -12.21 4.11
C SER A 116 8.43 -12.37 2.63
N LEU A 117 8.62 -13.57 2.08
CA LEU A 117 8.25 -13.87 0.69
C LEU A 117 6.74 -13.77 0.48
N ALA A 118 5.94 -14.35 1.36
CA ALA A 118 4.49 -14.29 1.26
C ALA A 118 3.98 -12.85 1.33
N VAL A 119 4.48 -12.05 2.26
CA VAL A 119 4.12 -10.64 2.42
C VAL A 119 4.57 -9.83 1.20
N PHE A 120 5.77 -10.07 0.67
CA PHE A 120 6.26 -9.39 -0.52
C PHE A 120 5.31 -9.58 -1.72
N PHE A 121 4.95 -10.82 -2.04
CA PHE A 121 4.02 -11.09 -3.14
C PHE A 121 2.61 -10.55 -2.85
N TRP A 122 2.17 -10.61 -1.60
CA TRP A 122 0.87 -10.07 -1.22
C TRP A 122 0.82 -8.56 -1.43
N VAL A 123 1.83 -7.82 -0.97
CA VAL A 123 1.93 -6.37 -1.19
C VAL A 123 1.99 -6.02 -2.67
N LEU A 124 2.69 -6.78 -3.50
CA LEU A 124 2.68 -6.55 -4.95
C LEU A 124 1.27 -6.63 -5.53
N VAL A 125 0.50 -7.63 -5.13
CA VAL A 125 -0.89 -7.80 -5.61
C VAL A 125 -1.79 -6.67 -5.10
N THR A 126 -1.71 -6.29 -3.82
CA THR A 126 -2.50 -5.19 -3.25
C THR A 126 -2.16 -3.85 -3.88
N VAL A 127 -0.89 -3.58 -4.18
CA VAL A 127 -0.43 -2.38 -4.89
C VAL A 127 -1.02 -2.32 -6.31
N VAL A 128 -0.96 -3.42 -7.06
CA VAL A 128 -1.54 -3.48 -8.41
C VAL A 128 -3.05 -3.23 -8.39
N VAL A 129 -3.77 -3.80 -7.41
CA VAL A 129 -5.21 -3.55 -7.26
C VAL A 129 -5.48 -2.09 -6.87
N GLY A 130 -4.70 -1.52 -5.94
CA GLY A 130 -4.82 -0.12 -5.55
C GLY A 130 -4.59 0.85 -6.72
N ILE A 131 -3.55 0.60 -7.54
CA ILE A 131 -3.27 1.38 -8.75
C ILE A 131 -4.42 1.27 -9.75
N ARG A 132 -4.89 0.05 -9.99
CA ARG A 132 -5.97 -0.20 -10.93
C ARG A 132 -7.23 0.56 -10.55
N GLN A 133 -7.61 0.53 -9.29
CA GLN A 133 -8.81 1.22 -8.81
C GLN A 133 -8.62 2.74 -8.89
N ALA A 134 -7.56 3.28 -8.32
CA ALA A 134 -7.33 4.72 -8.32
C ALA A 134 -7.21 5.35 -9.72
N LEU A 135 -6.68 4.63 -10.70
CA LEU A 135 -6.48 5.15 -12.06
C LEU A 135 -7.59 4.78 -13.05
N ASP A 136 -8.54 3.92 -12.66
CA ASP A 136 -9.58 3.37 -13.55
C ASP A 136 -9.00 2.70 -14.81
N ILE A 137 -7.87 2.00 -14.67
CA ILE A 137 -7.17 1.34 -15.77
C ILE A 137 -7.27 -0.19 -15.69
N THR A 138 -6.84 -0.86 -16.77
CA THR A 138 -6.80 -2.33 -16.77
C THR A 138 -5.70 -2.88 -15.85
N THR A 139 -5.87 -4.12 -15.39
CA THR A 139 -4.85 -4.80 -14.55
C THR A 139 -3.47 -4.85 -15.23
N GLY A 140 -3.42 -5.08 -16.56
CA GLY A 140 -2.17 -5.09 -17.29
C GLY A 140 -1.46 -3.73 -17.27
N GLN A 141 -2.22 -2.64 -17.45
CA GLN A 141 -1.69 -1.28 -17.36
C GLN A 141 -1.24 -0.96 -15.92
N ALA A 142 -1.99 -1.40 -14.90
CA ALA A 142 -1.62 -1.20 -13.51
C ALA A 142 -0.30 -1.91 -13.16
N VAL A 143 -0.08 -3.12 -13.66
CA VAL A 143 1.18 -3.84 -13.50
C VAL A 143 2.34 -3.05 -14.13
N VAL A 144 2.19 -2.59 -15.37
CA VAL A 144 3.23 -1.79 -16.05
C VAL A 144 3.50 -0.46 -15.35
N THR A 145 2.50 0.10 -14.67
CA THR A 145 2.62 1.37 -13.95
C THR A 145 3.31 1.23 -12.60
N GLY A 146 3.14 0.09 -11.92
CA GLY A 146 3.58 -0.11 -10.53
C GLY A 146 4.80 -1.03 -10.36
N ILE A 147 5.27 -1.67 -11.41
CA ILE A 147 6.43 -2.57 -11.43
C ILE A 147 7.41 -2.14 -12.51
#